data_e22ee5e02c624ed5b1ec8bfbe09b9379
#
_entry.id   e22ee5e02c624ed5b1ec8bfbe09b9379
#
_cell.length_a   1.000
_cell.length_b   1.000
_cell.length_c   1.000
_cell.angle_alpha   90.00
_cell.angle_beta   90.00
_cell.angle_gamma   90.00
#
_symmetry.space_group_name_H-M   'P 1'
#
loop_
_entity.id
_entity.type
_entity.pdbx_description
1 polymer ?
#
loop_
_entity_poly.entity_id
_entity_poly.type
_entity_poly.pdbx_seq_one_letter_code
_entity_poly.pdbx_strand_id
1 'polypeptide(L)'
;MNSTYNVDHKGYYGEFGGAYIPEMMYPNIEELRSKYIEISSETSFRKEFDKLLKDYVGRPTPLYFASRLSKKYNTKIYLKREDLCHTGAHKINNTIGQILLAKKLGKTRIIAETGAGQHGVATATVCALMGIECIIYMGEIDISRQAPNVARMKMLGAKVIPAKSGSKTLKDATNEAIRDWINNPIDTHYIICLLYTSDAADELRS
;
A
#
# COMPACT_ATOMS: atom_id res chain seq x y z
N MET A 1 -18.84 -18.42 -8.35
CA MET A 1 -18.07 -17.19 -8.63
C MET A 1 -16.95 -17.57 -9.55
N ASN A 2 -16.80 -16.87 -10.68
CA ASN A 2 -15.83 -17.22 -11.71
C ASN A 2 -14.41 -17.23 -11.15
N SER A 3 -13.73 -18.37 -11.23
CA SER A 3 -12.35 -18.61 -10.82
C SER A 3 -11.31 -17.71 -11.53
N THR A 4 -11.72 -16.98 -12.55
CA THR A 4 -10.86 -16.13 -13.41
C THR A 4 -10.22 -14.95 -12.68
N TYR A 5 -10.77 -14.54 -11.53
CA TYR A 5 -10.25 -13.40 -10.74
C TYR A 5 -9.60 -13.80 -9.42
N ASN A 6 -9.45 -15.09 -9.15
CA ASN A 6 -8.79 -15.57 -7.93
C ASN A 6 -7.39 -16.08 -8.28
N VAL A 7 -6.44 -15.72 -7.42
CA VAL A 7 -5.07 -16.24 -7.51
C VAL A 7 -5.07 -17.73 -7.16
N ASP A 8 -4.34 -18.55 -7.92
CA ASP A 8 -4.11 -19.94 -7.60
C ASP A 8 -2.96 -20.13 -6.57
N HIS A 9 -2.71 -21.38 -6.16
CA HIS A 9 -1.66 -21.72 -5.21
C HIS A 9 -0.23 -21.45 -5.70
N LYS A 10 -0.06 -21.18 -7.01
CA LYS A 10 1.23 -20.82 -7.62
C LYS A 10 1.39 -19.32 -7.83
N GLY A 11 0.38 -18.51 -7.47
CA GLY A 11 0.39 -17.07 -7.63
C GLY A 11 -0.05 -16.60 -9.03
N TYR A 12 -0.81 -17.42 -9.76
CA TYR A 12 -1.32 -17.05 -11.09
C TYR A 12 -2.79 -16.67 -11.05
N TYR A 13 -3.16 -15.71 -11.88
CA TYR A 13 -4.51 -15.31 -12.25
C TYR A 13 -4.77 -15.78 -13.68
N GLY A 14 -5.12 -17.06 -13.86
CA GLY A 14 -5.17 -17.68 -15.18
C GLY A 14 -3.78 -17.82 -15.79
N GLU A 15 -3.53 -17.18 -16.93
CA GLU A 15 -2.23 -17.15 -17.62
C GLU A 15 -1.29 -16.03 -17.12
N PHE A 16 -1.75 -15.14 -16.24
CA PHE A 16 -1.00 -14.01 -15.73
C PHE A 16 -0.53 -14.24 -14.30
N GLY A 17 0.62 -13.67 -13.94
CA GLY A 17 1.16 -13.73 -12.59
C GLY A 17 2.42 -14.59 -12.47
N GLY A 18 2.59 -15.21 -11.30
CA GLY A 18 3.80 -15.96 -10.94
C GLY A 18 4.80 -15.11 -10.14
N ALA A 19 5.94 -15.70 -9.78
CA ALA A 19 6.97 -15.06 -8.97
C ALA A 19 8.32 -15.10 -9.71
N TYR A 20 8.53 -14.14 -10.61
CA TYR A 20 9.80 -13.95 -11.33
C TYR A 20 10.69 -13.01 -10.53
N ILE A 21 11.23 -13.51 -9.43
CA ILE A 21 11.98 -12.74 -8.43
C ILE A 21 13.41 -13.27 -8.28
N PRO A 22 14.38 -12.43 -7.84
CA PRO A 22 15.71 -12.89 -7.46
C PRO A 22 15.64 -13.95 -6.36
N GLU A 23 16.55 -14.94 -6.41
CA GLU A 23 16.59 -16.07 -5.48
C GLU A 23 16.59 -15.63 -4.00
N MET A 24 17.31 -14.55 -3.69
CA MET A 24 17.40 -14.00 -2.32
C MET A 24 16.06 -13.50 -1.75
N MET A 25 15.05 -13.28 -2.58
CA MET A 25 13.70 -12.87 -2.14
C MET A 25 12.76 -14.06 -1.90
N TYR A 26 13.16 -15.27 -2.27
CA TYR A 26 12.30 -16.45 -2.13
C TYR A 26 11.77 -16.66 -0.71
N PRO A 27 12.58 -16.55 0.36
CA PRO A 27 12.07 -16.75 1.71
C PRO A 27 10.88 -15.85 2.06
N ASN A 28 10.97 -14.57 1.70
CA ASN A 28 9.93 -13.56 1.96
C ASN A 28 8.64 -13.85 1.18
N ILE A 29 8.79 -14.17 -0.10
CA ILE A 29 7.65 -14.40 -1.01
C ILE A 29 7.00 -15.76 -0.76
N GLU A 30 7.78 -16.80 -0.45
CA GLU A 30 7.25 -18.14 -0.22
C GLU A 30 6.37 -18.20 1.04
N GLU A 31 6.78 -17.53 2.11
CA GLU A 31 5.94 -17.39 3.31
C GLU A 31 4.61 -16.70 2.96
N LEU A 32 4.69 -15.57 2.25
CA LEU A 32 3.51 -14.83 1.83
C LEU A 32 2.60 -15.68 0.93
N ARG A 33 3.16 -16.34 -0.07
CA ARG A 33 2.44 -17.18 -1.03
C ARG A 33 1.71 -18.32 -0.35
N SER A 34 2.40 -19.02 0.54
CA SER A 34 1.85 -20.20 1.24
C SER A 34 0.72 -19.84 2.21
N LYS A 35 0.79 -18.66 2.83
CA LYS A 35 -0.16 -18.23 3.89
C LYS A 35 -1.27 -17.32 3.40
N TYR A 36 -1.09 -16.60 2.29
CA TYR A 36 -2.05 -15.62 1.82
C TYR A 36 -3.45 -16.19 1.56
N ILE A 37 -3.52 -17.32 0.84
CA ILE A 37 -4.80 -17.95 0.48
C ILE A 37 -5.52 -18.45 1.73
N GLU A 38 -4.79 -19.08 2.65
CA GLU A 38 -5.31 -19.56 3.93
C GLU A 38 -5.90 -18.39 4.74
N ILE A 39 -5.07 -17.39 5.06
CA ILE A 39 -5.45 -16.24 5.89
C ILE A 39 -6.58 -15.42 5.24
N SER A 40 -6.48 -15.12 3.96
CA SER A 40 -7.48 -14.31 3.25
C SER A 40 -8.84 -15.00 3.10
N SER A 41 -8.90 -16.33 3.23
CA SER A 41 -10.14 -17.11 3.23
C SER A 41 -10.78 -17.22 4.60
N GLU A 42 -10.06 -16.92 5.69
CA GLU A 42 -10.61 -16.96 7.05
C GLU A 42 -11.78 -15.97 7.21
N THR A 43 -12.90 -16.47 7.76
CA THR A 43 -14.05 -15.61 8.06
C THR A 43 -13.70 -14.49 9.05
N SER A 44 -12.83 -14.77 10.02
CA SER A 44 -12.34 -13.79 11.00
C SER A 44 -11.59 -12.64 10.34
N PHE A 45 -10.67 -12.95 9.41
CA PHE A 45 -9.90 -11.97 8.66
C PHE A 45 -10.82 -11.07 7.83
N ARG A 46 -11.76 -11.68 7.09
CA ARG A 46 -12.71 -10.92 6.24
C ARG A 46 -13.59 -10.00 7.08
N LYS A 47 -14.13 -10.46 8.20
CA LYS A 47 -14.94 -9.63 9.10
C LYS A 47 -14.16 -8.45 9.68
N GLU A 48 -12.90 -8.66 10.10
CA GLU A 48 -12.04 -7.60 10.61
C GLU A 48 -11.70 -6.60 9.50
N PHE A 49 -11.37 -7.08 8.31
CA PHE A 49 -11.08 -6.25 7.14
C PHE A 49 -12.29 -5.40 6.74
N ASP A 50 -13.48 -6.00 6.59
CA ASP A 50 -14.71 -5.30 6.23
C ASP A 50 -15.10 -4.26 7.29
N LYS A 51 -14.94 -4.60 8.57
CA LYS A 51 -15.17 -3.67 9.68
C LYS A 51 -14.24 -2.46 9.59
N LEU A 52 -12.95 -2.66 9.38
CA LEU A 52 -11.99 -1.55 9.25
C LEU A 52 -12.24 -0.72 8.00
N LEU A 53 -12.59 -1.35 6.87
CA LEU A 53 -12.97 -0.61 5.67
C LEU A 53 -14.17 0.30 5.93
N LYS A 54 -15.18 -0.17 6.66
CA LYS A 54 -16.39 0.59 6.98
C LYS A 54 -16.14 1.66 8.03
N ASP A 55 -15.62 1.27 9.19
CA ASP A 55 -15.63 2.10 10.40
C ASP A 55 -14.40 3.02 10.49
N TYR A 56 -13.26 2.62 9.89
CA TYR A 56 -12.02 3.38 9.95
C TYR A 56 -11.68 4.07 8.63
N VAL A 57 -11.82 3.37 7.50
CA VAL A 57 -11.51 3.94 6.17
C VAL A 57 -12.65 4.80 5.64
N GLY A 58 -13.90 4.50 5.98
CA GLY A 58 -15.08 5.24 5.53
C GLY A 58 -15.66 4.75 4.21
N ARG A 59 -15.60 3.44 3.96
CA ARG A 59 -16.20 2.83 2.76
C ARG A 59 -17.62 2.32 2.99
N PRO A 60 -18.47 2.30 1.93
CA PRO A 60 -18.18 2.76 0.57
C PRO A 60 -18.15 4.27 0.43
N THR A 61 -17.22 4.82 -0.34
CA THR A 61 -17.19 6.25 -0.64
C THR A 61 -18.31 6.63 -1.61
N PRO A 62 -18.86 7.85 -1.53
CA PRO A 62 -19.96 8.29 -2.39
C PRO A 62 -19.56 8.36 -3.87
N LEU A 63 -20.56 8.15 -4.72
CA LEU A 63 -20.53 8.52 -6.13
C LEU A 63 -21.28 9.84 -6.30
N TYR A 64 -20.57 10.94 -6.46
CA TYR A 64 -21.12 12.29 -6.50
C TYR A 64 -21.38 12.76 -7.93
N PHE A 65 -22.62 13.19 -8.23
CA PHE A 65 -22.93 13.79 -9.52
C PHE A 65 -22.47 15.25 -9.57
N ALA A 66 -21.49 15.53 -10.45
CA ALA A 66 -20.89 16.86 -10.61
C ALA A 66 -21.71 17.70 -11.60
N SER A 67 -22.83 18.25 -11.15
CA SER A 67 -23.82 18.94 -12.01
C SER A 67 -23.24 20.10 -12.83
N ARG A 68 -22.39 20.95 -12.24
CA ARG A 68 -21.74 22.07 -12.94
C ARG A 68 -20.78 21.61 -14.03
N LEU A 69 -19.97 20.57 -13.76
CA LEU A 69 -19.07 19.99 -14.76
C LEU A 69 -19.87 19.30 -15.86
N SER A 70 -20.91 18.56 -15.49
CA SER A 70 -21.81 17.89 -16.44
C SER A 70 -22.45 18.90 -17.42
N LYS A 71 -22.90 20.04 -16.91
CA LYS A 71 -23.44 21.12 -17.76
C LYS A 71 -22.36 21.74 -18.64
N LYS A 72 -21.16 22.00 -18.11
CA LYS A 72 -20.06 22.61 -18.84
C LYS A 72 -19.60 21.75 -20.03
N TYR A 73 -19.54 20.44 -19.84
CA TYR A 73 -19.03 19.50 -20.84
C TYR A 73 -20.14 18.74 -21.59
N ASN A 74 -21.41 19.10 -21.37
CA ASN A 74 -22.58 18.48 -21.99
C ASN A 74 -22.56 16.93 -21.89
N THR A 75 -22.21 16.43 -20.72
CA THR A 75 -22.17 14.97 -20.45
C THR A 75 -22.40 14.72 -18.96
N LYS A 76 -22.77 13.49 -18.59
CA LYS A 76 -22.96 13.11 -17.19
C LYS A 76 -21.59 12.76 -16.56
N ILE A 77 -21.15 13.59 -15.62
CA ILE A 77 -19.88 13.39 -14.90
C ILE A 77 -20.19 13.02 -13.44
N TYR A 78 -19.65 11.88 -13.02
CA TYR A 78 -19.72 11.41 -11.64
C TYR A 78 -18.30 11.31 -11.07
N LEU A 79 -18.13 11.72 -9.84
CA LEU A 79 -16.88 11.64 -9.10
C LEU A 79 -16.98 10.53 -8.06
N LYS A 80 -16.15 9.51 -8.17
CA LYS A 80 -15.95 8.54 -7.10
C LYS A 80 -15.04 9.16 -6.05
N ARG A 81 -15.61 9.48 -4.88
CA ARG A 81 -14.99 10.34 -3.87
C ARG A 81 -14.01 9.58 -2.96
N GLU A 82 -12.93 9.04 -3.55
CA GLU A 82 -11.87 8.37 -2.78
C GLU A 82 -11.04 9.34 -1.91
N ASP A 83 -11.14 10.63 -2.18
CA ASP A 83 -10.63 11.71 -1.32
C ASP A 83 -11.28 11.76 0.07
N LEU A 84 -12.44 11.14 0.24
CA LEU A 84 -13.15 11.01 1.52
C LEU A 84 -12.71 9.80 2.34
N CYS A 85 -11.89 8.93 1.79
CA CYS A 85 -11.25 7.89 2.60
C CYS A 85 -10.37 8.51 3.69
N HIS A 86 -10.25 7.84 4.82
CA HIS A 86 -9.27 8.20 5.84
C HIS A 86 -7.88 8.34 5.20
N THR A 87 -7.10 9.35 5.57
CA THR A 87 -5.87 9.83 4.93
C THR A 87 -6.04 10.68 3.66
N GLY A 88 -7.24 10.79 3.10
CA GLY A 88 -7.54 11.64 1.95
C GLY A 88 -7.24 11.00 0.59
N ALA A 89 -7.01 9.68 0.53
CA ALA A 89 -6.71 8.96 -0.69
C ALA A 89 -7.06 7.47 -0.60
N HIS A 90 -7.10 6.78 -1.75
CA HIS A 90 -7.43 5.36 -1.85
C HIS A 90 -6.38 4.41 -1.26
N LYS A 91 -5.15 4.85 -1.02
CA LYS A 91 -4.02 4.01 -0.57
C LYS A 91 -4.32 3.26 0.75
N ILE A 92 -5.12 3.84 1.62
CA ILE A 92 -5.51 3.22 2.89
C ILE A 92 -6.23 1.87 2.71
N ASN A 93 -6.95 1.67 1.60
CA ASN A 93 -7.62 0.41 1.30
C ASN A 93 -6.62 -0.75 1.18
N ASN A 94 -5.53 -0.51 0.45
CA ASN A 94 -4.44 -1.47 0.26
C ASN A 94 -3.71 -1.74 1.59
N THR A 95 -3.33 -0.67 2.30
CA THR A 95 -2.52 -0.79 3.52
C THR A 95 -3.27 -1.50 4.65
N ILE A 96 -4.60 -1.33 4.76
CA ILE A 96 -5.42 -2.08 5.75
C ILE A 96 -5.36 -3.58 5.49
N GLY A 97 -5.48 -4.03 4.24
CA GLY A 97 -5.39 -5.45 3.91
C GLY A 97 -4.01 -6.03 4.22
N GLN A 98 -2.96 -5.33 3.81
CA GLN A 98 -1.60 -5.78 4.02
C GLN A 98 -1.17 -5.77 5.50
N ILE A 99 -1.57 -4.78 6.30
CA ILE A 99 -1.23 -4.75 7.73
C ILE A 99 -1.92 -5.88 8.50
N LEU A 100 -3.18 -6.20 8.17
CA LEU A 100 -3.88 -7.32 8.79
C LEU A 100 -3.20 -8.65 8.45
N LEU A 101 -2.77 -8.82 7.20
CA LEU A 101 -2.02 -9.99 6.77
C LEU A 101 -0.68 -10.08 7.53
N ALA A 102 0.08 -9.00 7.58
CA ALA A 102 1.34 -8.93 8.32
C ALA A 102 1.17 -9.31 9.81
N LYS A 103 0.13 -8.80 10.45
CA LYS A 103 -0.21 -9.14 11.84
C LYS A 103 -0.52 -10.63 12.02
N LYS A 104 -1.27 -11.23 11.09
CA LYS A 104 -1.56 -12.67 11.08
C LYS A 104 -0.31 -13.53 10.86
N LEU A 105 0.66 -13.02 10.10
CA LEU A 105 1.98 -13.63 9.89
C LEU A 105 2.94 -13.41 11.08
N GLY A 106 2.51 -12.71 12.14
CA GLY A 106 3.34 -12.43 13.32
C GLY A 106 4.44 -11.39 13.08
N LYS A 107 4.34 -10.57 12.02
CA LYS A 107 5.33 -9.54 11.73
C LYS A 107 5.21 -8.39 12.71
N THR A 108 6.35 -7.91 13.20
CA THR A 108 6.45 -6.86 14.21
C THR A 108 6.99 -5.54 13.64
N ARG A 109 7.43 -5.56 12.40
CA ARG A 109 8.05 -4.44 11.71
C ARG A 109 7.49 -4.31 10.29
N ILE A 110 7.09 -3.12 9.92
CA ILE A 110 6.58 -2.80 8.59
C ILE A 110 7.53 -1.82 7.90
N ILE A 111 7.81 -2.11 6.63
CA ILE A 111 8.50 -1.17 5.74
C ILE A 111 7.63 -0.84 4.55
N ALA A 112 7.82 0.34 3.98
CA ALA A 112 7.21 0.76 2.72
C ALA A 112 8.10 1.77 1.99
N GLU A 113 7.94 1.86 0.68
CA GLU A 113 8.44 2.95 -0.14
C GLU A 113 7.38 4.00 -0.36
N THR A 114 7.78 5.22 -0.67
CA THR A 114 6.85 6.26 -1.11
C THR A 114 7.56 7.33 -1.94
N GLY A 115 6.88 7.84 -2.96
CA GLY A 115 7.32 9.01 -3.76
C GLY A 115 6.57 10.26 -3.33
N ALA A 116 5.33 10.45 -3.77
CA ALA A 116 4.50 11.60 -3.39
C ALA A 116 4.09 11.61 -1.90
N GLY A 117 4.36 10.57 -1.14
CA GLY A 117 4.12 10.49 0.30
C GLY A 117 2.76 9.90 0.69
N GLN A 118 1.81 9.74 -0.20
CA GLN A 118 0.45 9.26 0.12
C GLN A 118 0.46 7.81 0.63
N HIS A 119 1.25 6.94 0.01
CA HIS A 119 1.39 5.56 0.46
C HIS A 119 2.09 5.49 1.82
N GLY A 120 3.15 6.26 2.01
CA GLY A 120 3.85 6.38 3.29
C GLY A 120 2.93 6.84 4.42
N VAL A 121 2.10 7.85 4.18
CA VAL A 121 1.10 8.32 5.17
C VAL A 121 0.09 7.21 5.47
N ALA A 122 -0.44 6.52 4.45
CA ALA A 122 -1.39 5.43 4.67
C ALA A 122 -0.76 4.27 5.46
N THR A 123 0.49 3.88 5.13
CA THR A 123 1.23 2.84 5.86
C THR A 123 1.50 3.25 7.31
N ALA A 124 2.00 4.47 7.53
CA ALA A 124 2.22 4.99 8.88
C ALA A 124 0.93 5.02 9.71
N THR A 125 -0.21 5.37 9.08
CA THR A 125 -1.52 5.39 9.72
C THR A 125 -1.96 4.01 10.21
N VAL A 126 -1.85 2.98 9.37
CA VAL A 126 -2.25 1.62 9.77
C VAL A 126 -1.27 1.01 10.77
N CYS A 127 0.01 1.34 10.69
CA CYS A 127 1.01 0.93 11.68
C CYS A 127 0.74 1.55 13.05
N ALA A 128 0.40 2.84 13.10
CA ALA A 128 -0.02 3.52 14.33
C ALA A 128 -1.29 2.88 14.92
N LEU A 129 -2.28 2.56 14.07
CA LEU A 129 -3.52 1.88 14.49
C LEU A 129 -3.22 0.51 15.13
N MET A 130 -2.27 -0.25 14.60
CA MET A 130 -1.96 -1.61 15.03
C MET A 130 -0.83 -1.68 16.08
N GLY A 131 -0.17 -0.56 16.37
CA GLY A 131 0.97 -0.52 17.30
C GLY A 131 2.21 -1.25 16.78
N ILE A 132 2.47 -1.22 15.48
CA ILE A 132 3.58 -1.92 14.82
C ILE A 132 4.63 -0.90 14.38
N GLU A 133 5.93 -1.24 14.50
CA GLU A 133 7.03 -0.40 14.04
C GLU A 133 6.91 -0.12 12.53
N CYS A 134 7.12 1.15 12.14
CA CYS A 134 6.97 1.60 10.77
C CYS A 134 8.21 2.34 10.28
N ILE A 135 8.77 1.88 9.15
CA ILE A 135 9.88 2.53 8.45
C ILE A 135 9.44 2.84 7.02
N ILE A 136 9.58 4.10 6.62
CA ILE A 136 9.23 4.55 5.27
C ILE A 136 10.49 5.02 4.55
N TYR A 137 10.80 4.38 3.44
CA TYR A 137 11.85 4.80 2.51
C TYR A 137 11.30 5.83 1.54
N MET A 138 12.00 6.94 1.39
CA MET A 138 11.58 8.02 0.50
C MET A 138 12.80 8.69 -0.12
N GLY A 139 12.74 9.03 -1.40
CA GLY A 139 13.84 9.72 -2.05
C GLY A 139 14.17 11.05 -1.37
N GLU A 140 15.45 11.39 -1.22
CA GLU A 140 15.89 12.63 -0.56
C GLU A 140 15.27 13.89 -1.20
N ILE A 141 15.13 13.88 -2.53
CA ILE A 141 14.47 14.95 -3.28
C ILE A 141 12.97 14.99 -2.97
N ASP A 142 12.32 13.83 -2.92
CA ASP A 142 10.89 13.73 -2.64
C ASP A 142 10.56 14.13 -1.20
N ILE A 143 11.42 13.83 -0.22
CA ILE A 143 11.29 14.30 1.17
C ILE A 143 11.19 15.84 1.21
N SER A 144 12.04 16.53 0.46
CA SER A 144 12.05 17.99 0.41
C SER A 144 10.78 18.53 -0.26
N ARG A 145 10.35 17.91 -1.36
CA ARG A 145 9.15 18.31 -2.12
C ARG A 145 7.85 18.06 -1.35
N GLN A 146 7.80 17.00 -0.55
CA GLN A 146 6.60 16.51 0.11
C GLN A 146 6.67 16.65 1.63
N ALA A 147 7.32 17.70 2.12
CA ALA A 147 7.52 17.96 3.55
C ALA A 147 6.24 17.83 4.41
N PRO A 148 5.03 18.25 3.97
CA PRO A 148 3.80 18.04 4.75
C PRO A 148 3.44 16.57 4.96
N ASN A 149 3.65 15.69 3.96
CA ASN A 149 3.42 14.26 4.11
C ASN A 149 4.47 13.61 5.02
N VAL A 150 5.73 14.06 4.92
CA VAL A 150 6.81 13.62 5.83
C VAL A 150 6.48 13.98 7.29
N ALA A 151 5.98 15.17 7.53
CA ALA A 151 5.54 15.58 8.86
C ALA A 151 4.41 14.68 9.41
N ARG A 152 3.42 14.35 8.57
CA ARG A 152 2.33 13.41 8.94
C ARG A 152 2.87 12.02 9.31
N MET A 153 3.75 11.45 8.49
CA MET A 153 4.38 10.15 8.77
C MET A 153 5.11 10.15 10.11
N LYS A 154 5.91 11.17 10.38
CA LYS A 154 6.63 11.33 11.66
C LYS A 154 5.68 11.50 12.84
N MET A 155 4.62 12.27 12.69
CA MET A 155 3.60 12.48 13.73
C MET A 155 2.90 11.16 14.10
N LEU A 156 2.73 10.25 13.11
CA LEU A 156 2.19 8.90 13.30
C LEU A 156 3.21 7.89 13.85
N GLY A 157 4.43 8.34 14.17
CA GLY A 157 5.47 7.51 14.75
C GLY A 157 6.35 6.76 13.75
N ALA A 158 6.18 6.97 12.44
CA ALA A 158 7.02 6.32 11.45
C ALA A 158 8.40 6.97 11.35
N LYS A 159 9.43 6.15 11.12
CA LYS A 159 10.77 6.59 10.75
C LYS A 159 10.82 6.79 9.24
N VAL A 160 11.15 7.99 8.78
CA VAL A 160 11.33 8.28 7.34
C VAL A 160 12.83 8.29 7.04
N ILE A 161 13.26 7.33 6.20
CA ILE A 161 14.66 7.14 5.82
C ILE A 161 14.88 7.64 4.40
N PRO A 162 15.81 8.60 4.19
CA PRO A 162 16.10 9.12 2.87
C PRO A 162 16.89 8.11 2.02
N ALA A 163 16.41 7.81 0.82
CA ALA A 163 17.21 7.16 -0.21
C ALA A 163 18.11 8.21 -0.89
N LYS A 164 19.43 8.04 -0.73
CA LYS A 164 20.46 9.01 -1.18
C LYS A 164 21.19 8.55 -2.43
N SER A 165 20.98 7.33 -2.89
CA SER A 165 21.59 6.79 -4.10
C SER A 165 20.82 7.20 -5.36
N GLY A 166 21.44 7.05 -6.52
CA GLY A 166 20.82 7.22 -7.83
C GLY A 166 20.18 8.60 -8.05
N SER A 167 18.95 8.60 -8.52
CA SER A 167 18.15 9.81 -8.76
C SER A 167 17.55 10.41 -7.48
N LYS A 168 17.68 9.73 -6.36
CA LYS A 168 17.13 10.13 -5.03
C LYS A 168 15.60 10.29 -5.05
N THR A 169 14.91 9.45 -5.81
CA THR A 169 13.46 9.44 -6.00
C THR A 169 12.85 8.08 -5.64
N LEU A 170 11.58 7.87 -5.97
CA LEU A 170 10.81 6.65 -5.66
C LEU A 170 11.54 5.36 -6.05
N LYS A 171 12.20 5.31 -7.23
CA LYS A 171 12.95 4.11 -7.66
C LYS A 171 14.02 3.71 -6.65
N ASP A 172 14.75 4.69 -6.14
CA ASP A 172 15.82 4.44 -5.17
C ASP A 172 15.27 4.09 -3.80
N ALA A 173 14.15 4.70 -3.41
CA ALA A 173 13.41 4.33 -2.20
C ALA A 173 12.93 2.87 -2.26
N THR A 174 12.41 2.43 -3.41
CA THR A 174 12.01 1.03 -3.63
C THR A 174 13.19 0.09 -3.48
N ASN A 175 14.34 0.43 -4.08
CA ASN A 175 15.55 -0.39 -3.97
C ASN A 175 16.02 -0.53 -2.51
N GLU A 176 15.99 0.56 -1.72
CA GLU A 176 16.36 0.50 -0.30
C GLU A 176 15.37 -0.34 0.51
N ALA A 177 14.06 -0.21 0.26
CA ALA A 177 13.04 -1.02 0.91
C ALA A 177 13.22 -2.52 0.61
N ILE A 178 13.52 -2.87 -0.65
CA ILE A 178 13.78 -4.27 -1.05
C ILE A 178 15.03 -4.81 -0.35
N ARG A 179 16.13 -4.03 -0.29
CA ARG A 179 17.34 -4.45 0.42
C ARG A 179 17.09 -4.70 1.90
N ASP A 180 16.34 -3.81 2.55
CA ASP A 180 15.96 -3.98 3.95
C ASP A 180 15.11 -5.25 4.14
N TRP A 181 14.13 -5.47 3.28
CA TRP A 181 13.25 -6.64 3.37
C TRP A 181 14.00 -7.96 3.23
N ILE A 182 14.95 -8.02 2.27
CA ILE A 182 15.82 -9.19 2.07
C ILE A 182 16.67 -9.47 3.31
N ASN A 183 17.17 -8.42 3.96
CA ASN A 183 18.02 -8.55 5.15
C ASN A 183 17.24 -8.90 6.41
N ASN A 184 15.93 -8.68 6.45
CA ASN A 184 15.08 -8.87 7.62
C ASN A 184 13.81 -9.68 7.27
N PRO A 185 13.92 -10.91 6.76
CA PRO A 185 12.78 -11.67 6.25
C PRO A 185 11.83 -12.18 7.34
N ILE A 186 12.33 -12.36 8.59
CA ILE A 186 11.59 -13.04 9.66
C ILE A 186 10.53 -12.13 10.26
N ASP A 187 10.89 -10.92 10.65
CA ASP A 187 10.08 -10.00 11.44
C ASP A 187 9.43 -8.88 10.61
N THR A 188 9.87 -8.69 9.38
CA THR A 188 9.51 -7.56 8.54
C THR A 188 8.54 -7.95 7.42
N HIS A 189 7.49 -7.14 7.25
CA HIS A 189 6.62 -7.19 6.07
C HIS A 189 6.74 -5.89 5.27
N TYR A 190 6.91 -6.05 3.97
CA TYR A 190 6.96 -4.93 3.04
C TYR A 190 5.56 -4.65 2.50
N ILE A 191 4.96 -3.54 2.92
CA ILE A 191 3.70 -3.04 2.36
C ILE A 191 4.00 -2.33 1.05
N ILE A 192 3.89 -3.07 -0.05
CA ILE A 192 4.13 -2.56 -1.39
C ILE A 192 2.97 -1.67 -1.83
N CYS A 193 3.28 -0.51 -2.40
CA CYS A 193 2.29 0.46 -2.85
C CYS A 193 1.48 -0.06 -4.04
N LEU A 194 2.10 -0.13 -5.16
CA LEU A 194 1.59 -0.67 -6.43
C LEU A 194 2.79 -1.01 -7.29
N LEU A 195 2.68 -2.07 -8.07
CA LEU A 195 3.65 -2.32 -9.11
C LEU A 195 3.55 -1.23 -10.19
N TYR A 196 4.65 -0.77 -10.66
CA TYR A 196 5.07 0.35 -11.49
C TYR A 196 4.12 0.85 -12.60
N THR A 197 3.07 0.13 -12.97
CA THR A 197 2.31 0.42 -14.19
C THR A 197 0.96 1.10 -13.96
N SER A 198 0.57 1.40 -12.73
CA SER A 198 -0.82 1.77 -12.47
C SER A 198 -1.05 3.00 -11.60
N ASP A 199 -0.03 3.71 -11.15
CA ASP A 199 -0.25 4.89 -10.32
C ASP A 199 0.01 6.22 -11.04
N ALA A 200 -0.79 6.48 -12.08
CA ALA A 200 -0.83 7.77 -12.77
C ALA A 200 -1.07 8.97 -11.84
N ALA A 201 -1.63 8.73 -10.64
CA ALA A 201 -1.84 9.79 -9.65
C ALA A 201 -0.55 10.22 -8.93
N ASP A 202 0.42 9.32 -8.79
CA ASP A 202 1.73 9.65 -8.20
C ASP A 202 2.70 10.22 -9.25
N GLU A 203 2.58 9.83 -10.53
CA GLU A 203 3.43 10.31 -11.62
C GLU A 203 3.12 11.76 -12.04
N LEU A 204 1.86 12.21 -11.95
CA LEU A 204 1.46 13.58 -12.29
C LEU A 204 1.88 14.64 -11.26
N ARG A 205 2.52 14.25 -10.16
CA ARG A 205 2.97 15.16 -9.09
C ARG A 205 4.48 15.20 -8.89
N SER A 206 5.24 14.48 -9.73
CA SER A 206 6.71 14.49 -9.70
C SER A 206 7.34 15.54 -10.61
#